data_32233fa60981a8e7f5b87461d0857a1f
#
_entry.id   32233fa60981a8e7f5b87461d0857a1f
#
_cell.length_a   1.000
_cell.length_b   1.000
_cell.length_c   1.000
_cell.angle_alpha   90.00
_cell.angle_beta   90.00
_cell.angle_gamma   90.00
#
_symmetry.space_group_name_H-M   'P 1'
#
loop_
_entity.id
_entity.type
_entity.pdbx_description
1 polymer ?
#
loop_
_entity_poly.entity_id
_entity_poly.type
_entity_poly.pdbx_seq_one_letter_code
_entity_poly.pdbx_strand_id
1 'polypeptide(L)'
;MPTLTEDAISTLLAPYLTIPPPPALYTQLSTYLDLLLKWNARTNLTAIRDPEEIVCRHFGESLFAAQHLAPSTTLLDFGSGAGFPGLPIQLFHPEITVTLAESQNKKATFLREVLRTLGLKTEVWSARVETLPATRLFQTVTMRAVDDMAVALPAATARIAPGGQLVILTTIPHAPTTAHTIPLPNSQTAVLALQTFHVEHPS
;
A
#
# COMPACT_ATOMS: atom_id res chain seq x y z
N MET A 1 -18.97 14.57 -12.65
CA MET A 1 -19.56 13.48 -11.84
C MET A 1 -18.43 12.50 -11.53
N PRO A 2 -18.41 11.85 -10.36
CA PRO A 2 -17.42 10.83 -10.05
C PRO A 2 -17.59 9.62 -10.98
N THR A 3 -16.50 8.89 -11.25
CA THR A 3 -16.51 7.70 -12.12
C THR A 3 -17.37 6.59 -11.52
N LEU A 4 -17.24 6.37 -10.18
CA LEU A 4 -18.08 5.46 -9.40
C LEU A 4 -18.66 6.22 -8.20
N THR A 5 -19.90 5.91 -7.84
CA THR A 5 -20.52 6.43 -6.62
C THR A 5 -19.89 5.81 -5.37
N GLU A 6 -20.02 6.46 -4.23
CA GLU A 6 -19.56 5.92 -2.94
C GLU A 6 -20.25 4.59 -2.60
N ASP A 7 -21.53 4.43 -2.92
CA ASP A 7 -22.28 3.18 -2.72
C ASP A 7 -21.75 2.05 -3.60
N ALA A 8 -21.40 2.34 -4.86
CA ALA A 8 -20.78 1.35 -5.75
C ALA A 8 -19.40 0.92 -5.22
N ILE A 9 -18.56 1.88 -4.78
CA ILE A 9 -17.26 1.60 -4.17
C ILE A 9 -17.43 0.79 -2.88
N SER A 10 -18.38 1.15 -2.02
CA SER A 10 -18.69 0.40 -0.79
C SER A 10 -19.08 -1.05 -1.09
N THR A 11 -19.94 -1.26 -2.08
CA THR A 11 -20.38 -2.60 -2.49
C THR A 11 -19.22 -3.45 -3.01
N LEU A 12 -18.35 -2.87 -3.85
CA LEU A 12 -17.18 -3.57 -4.40
C LEU A 12 -16.16 -3.91 -3.31
N LEU A 13 -16.03 -3.07 -2.28
CA LEU A 13 -15.08 -3.27 -1.18
C LEU A 13 -15.61 -4.17 -0.07
N ALA A 14 -16.90 -4.46 -0.02
CA ALA A 14 -17.49 -5.29 1.04
C ALA A 14 -16.79 -6.64 1.28
N PRO A 15 -16.32 -7.39 0.25
CA PRO A 15 -15.57 -8.64 0.48
C PRO A 15 -14.22 -8.46 1.16
N TYR A 16 -13.65 -7.26 1.11
CA TYR A 16 -12.31 -6.96 1.62
C TYR A 16 -12.32 -6.33 3.03
N LEU A 17 -13.49 -5.89 3.50
CA LEU A 17 -13.62 -5.17 4.76
C LEU A 17 -14.40 -6.00 5.79
N THR A 18 -13.76 -6.35 6.89
CA THR A 18 -14.38 -7.08 8.02
C THR A 18 -14.72 -6.17 9.19
N ILE A 19 -14.11 -4.98 9.24
CA ILE A 19 -14.39 -3.94 10.24
C ILE A 19 -14.86 -2.66 9.56
N PRO A 20 -15.71 -1.85 10.23
CA PRO A 20 -16.20 -0.60 9.69
C PRO A 20 -15.05 0.35 9.34
N PRO A 21 -15.01 0.92 8.13
CA PRO A 21 -13.99 1.88 7.75
C PRO A 21 -14.27 3.27 8.34
N PRO A 22 -13.25 4.17 8.35
CA PRO A 22 -13.44 5.58 8.66
C PRO A 22 -14.53 6.23 7.80
N PRO A 23 -15.36 7.14 8.34
CA PRO A 23 -16.50 7.73 7.62
C PRO A 23 -16.16 8.40 6.28
N ALA A 24 -14.95 8.98 6.16
CA ALA A 24 -14.52 9.67 4.94
C ALA A 24 -13.95 8.74 3.87
N LEU A 25 -13.77 7.44 4.16
CA LEU A 25 -13.00 6.54 3.29
C LEU A 25 -13.55 6.50 1.86
N TYR A 26 -14.85 6.27 1.69
CA TYR A 26 -15.44 6.09 0.36
C TYR A 26 -15.39 7.36 -0.49
N THR A 27 -15.62 8.53 0.10
CA THR A 27 -15.46 9.83 -0.56
C THR A 27 -14.02 10.06 -1.01
N GLN A 28 -13.05 9.73 -0.14
CA GLN A 28 -11.63 9.86 -0.46
C GLN A 28 -11.19 8.89 -1.56
N LEU A 29 -11.66 7.64 -1.52
CA LEU A 29 -11.37 6.64 -2.56
C LEU A 29 -12.00 7.01 -3.91
N SER A 30 -13.23 7.56 -3.94
CA SER A 30 -13.86 8.07 -5.15
C SER A 30 -13.01 9.17 -5.79
N THR A 31 -12.58 10.14 -5.00
CA THR A 31 -11.69 11.22 -5.45
C THR A 31 -10.34 10.68 -5.96
N TYR A 32 -9.78 9.73 -5.25
CA TYR A 32 -8.51 9.10 -5.64
C TYR A 32 -8.63 8.31 -6.95
N LEU A 33 -9.74 7.56 -7.13
CA LEU A 33 -10.03 6.82 -8.36
C LEU A 33 -10.10 7.76 -9.57
N ASP A 34 -10.81 8.86 -9.46
CA ASP A 34 -10.94 9.85 -10.52
C ASP A 34 -9.58 10.44 -10.93
N LEU A 35 -8.75 10.79 -9.94
CA LEU A 35 -7.37 11.26 -10.20
C LEU A 35 -6.52 10.18 -10.86
N LEU A 36 -6.59 8.93 -10.36
CA LEU A 36 -5.82 7.81 -10.90
C LEU A 36 -6.17 7.56 -12.37
N LEU A 37 -7.45 7.52 -12.71
CA LEU A 37 -7.90 7.31 -14.09
C LEU A 37 -7.46 8.44 -15.01
N LYS A 38 -7.60 9.69 -14.56
CA LYS A 38 -7.16 10.88 -15.32
C LYS A 38 -5.67 10.84 -15.61
N TRP A 39 -4.84 10.49 -14.64
CA TRP A 39 -3.40 10.40 -14.82
C TRP A 39 -2.99 9.16 -15.62
N ASN A 40 -3.65 8.02 -15.37
CA ASN A 40 -3.34 6.76 -16.03
C ASN A 40 -3.56 6.81 -17.54
N ALA A 41 -4.46 7.66 -18.01
CA ALA A 41 -4.67 7.92 -19.44
C ALA A 41 -3.40 8.47 -20.14
N ARG A 42 -2.44 9.04 -19.39
CA ARG A 42 -1.25 9.73 -19.95
C ARG A 42 0.08 9.17 -19.45
N THR A 43 0.10 8.46 -18.33
CA THR A 43 1.36 8.17 -17.59
C THR A 43 1.58 6.70 -17.26
N ASN A 44 0.68 5.80 -17.62
CA ASN A 44 0.79 4.36 -17.29
C ASN A 44 1.14 4.10 -15.81
N LEU A 45 0.33 4.63 -14.89
CA LEU A 45 0.51 4.43 -13.46
C LEU A 45 0.22 2.99 -13.03
N THR A 46 -0.77 2.36 -13.68
CA THR A 46 -1.15 0.95 -13.51
C THR A 46 -1.60 0.35 -14.85
N ALA A 47 -1.42 -0.96 -15.00
CA ALA A 47 -1.92 -1.70 -16.16
C ALA A 47 -3.44 -1.87 -16.15
N ILE A 48 -4.07 -1.85 -14.97
CA ILE A 48 -5.52 -1.98 -14.82
C ILE A 48 -6.18 -0.68 -15.27
N ARG A 49 -7.20 -0.79 -16.13
CA ARG A 49 -7.92 0.34 -16.73
C ARG A 49 -9.38 0.42 -16.28
N ASP A 50 -9.95 -0.71 -15.97
CA ASP A 50 -11.35 -0.81 -15.52
C ASP A 50 -11.49 -0.24 -14.10
N PRO A 51 -12.43 0.71 -13.86
CA PRO A 51 -12.58 1.35 -12.55
C PRO A 51 -12.96 0.37 -11.43
N GLU A 52 -13.84 -0.61 -11.71
CA GLU A 52 -14.28 -1.58 -10.70
C GLU A 52 -13.13 -2.55 -10.37
N GLU A 53 -12.35 -2.95 -11.37
CA GLU A 53 -11.15 -3.76 -11.15
C GLU A 53 -10.09 -2.99 -10.34
N ILE A 54 -9.92 -1.69 -10.58
CA ILE A 54 -9.04 -0.84 -9.76
C ILE A 54 -9.51 -0.82 -8.31
N VAL A 55 -10.81 -0.64 -8.07
CA VAL A 55 -11.37 -0.66 -6.71
C VAL A 55 -11.13 -2.01 -6.04
N CYS A 56 -11.42 -3.11 -6.70
CA CYS A 56 -11.22 -4.44 -6.12
C CYS A 56 -9.75 -4.76 -5.89
N ARG A 57 -8.93 -4.66 -6.95
CA ARG A 57 -7.54 -5.11 -6.95
C ARG A 57 -6.58 -4.14 -6.24
N HIS A 58 -6.77 -2.84 -6.42
CA HIS A 58 -5.85 -1.87 -5.80
C HIS A 58 -6.35 -1.40 -4.44
N PHE A 59 -7.58 -0.90 -4.35
CA PHE A 59 -8.09 -0.44 -3.05
C PHE A 59 -8.43 -1.60 -2.14
N GLY A 60 -9.21 -2.58 -2.61
CA GLY A 60 -9.68 -3.73 -1.81
C GLY A 60 -8.53 -4.53 -1.20
N GLU A 61 -7.56 -4.97 -2.01
CA GLU A 61 -6.41 -5.72 -1.51
C GLU A 61 -5.56 -4.90 -0.52
N SER A 62 -5.42 -3.58 -0.75
CA SER A 62 -4.69 -2.69 0.16
C SER A 62 -5.42 -2.50 1.49
N LEU A 63 -6.75 -2.35 1.46
CA LEU A 63 -7.59 -2.23 2.66
C LEU A 63 -7.68 -3.55 3.43
N PHE A 64 -7.67 -4.67 2.72
CA PHE A 64 -7.54 -5.98 3.35
C PHE A 64 -6.20 -6.08 4.12
N ALA A 65 -5.10 -5.64 3.50
CA ALA A 65 -3.81 -5.59 4.19
C ALA A 65 -3.84 -4.65 5.41
N ALA A 66 -4.51 -3.49 5.31
CA ALA A 66 -4.63 -2.54 6.42
C ALA A 66 -5.21 -3.17 7.68
N GLN A 67 -6.20 -4.05 7.57
CA GLN A 67 -6.86 -4.70 8.71
C GLN A 67 -6.02 -5.80 9.37
N HIS A 68 -4.95 -6.25 8.71
CA HIS A 68 -4.06 -7.30 9.20
C HIS A 68 -2.71 -6.76 9.70
N LEU A 69 -2.54 -5.43 9.73
CA LEU A 69 -1.33 -4.85 10.30
C LEU A 69 -1.27 -5.07 11.81
N ALA A 70 -0.11 -5.44 12.33
CA ALA A 70 0.17 -5.28 13.76
C ALA A 70 0.15 -3.78 14.11
N PRO A 71 -0.13 -3.41 15.37
CA PRO A 71 -0.10 -2.02 15.81
C PRO A 71 1.17 -1.31 15.37
N SER A 72 1.01 -0.18 14.69
CA SER A 72 2.12 0.52 14.05
C SER A 72 1.85 2.03 14.03
N THR A 73 2.88 2.83 14.27
CA THR A 73 2.80 4.29 14.16
C THR A 73 3.53 4.82 12.92
N THR A 74 4.41 4.02 12.31
CA THR A 74 5.18 4.43 11.12
C THR A 74 5.17 3.34 10.06
N LEU A 75 4.91 3.73 8.82
CA LEU A 75 4.88 2.83 7.67
C LEU A 75 5.71 3.38 6.51
N LEU A 76 6.54 2.54 5.91
CA LEU A 76 7.19 2.78 4.62
C LEU A 76 6.50 1.94 3.56
N ASP A 77 5.98 2.57 2.53
CA ASP A 77 5.51 1.90 1.32
C ASP A 77 6.65 1.85 0.29
N PHE A 78 7.23 0.67 0.11
CA PHE A 78 8.40 0.44 -0.72
C PHE A 78 8.02 0.30 -2.19
N GLY A 79 8.40 1.27 -3.02
CA GLY A 79 8.04 1.29 -4.43
C GLY A 79 6.55 1.56 -4.65
N SER A 80 6.04 2.62 -4.03
CA SER A 80 4.60 2.93 -3.93
C SER A 80 3.85 2.97 -5.26
N GLY A 81 4.53 3.21 -6.36
CA GLY A 81 3.92 3.29 -7.69
C GLY A 81 2.81 4.35 -7.75
N ALA A 82 1.60 3.89 -7.96
CA ALA A 82 0.43 4.75 -7.89
C ALA A 82 -0.13 4.92 -6.46
N GLY A 83 0.65 4.57 -5.42
CA GLY A 83 0.29 4.73 -4.01
C GLY A 83 -0.25 3.48 -3.33
N PHE A 84 0.03 2.29 -3.87
CA PHE A 84 -0.48 1.02 -3.37
C PHE A 84 0.61 0.12 -2.78
N PRO A 85 0.38 -0.39 -1.54
CA PRO A 85 -0.82 -0.26 -0.71
C PRO A 85 -0.83 0.96 0.23
N GLY A 86 0.22 1.80 0.28
CA GLY A 86 0.44 2.80 1.32
C GLY A 86 -0.67 3.83 1.49
N LEU A 87 -1.22 4.39 0.39
CA LEU A 87 -2.28 5.41 0.48
C LEU A 87 -3.61 4.86 0.99
N PRO A 88 -4.16 3.73 0.49
CA PRO A 88 -5.36 3.16 1.09
C PRO A 88 -5.17 2.77 2.56
N ILE A 89 -3.98 2.30 2.96
CA ILE A 89 -3.65 2.05 4.37
C ILE A 89 -3.71 3.36 5.17
N GLN A 90 -3.13 4.44 4.66
CA GLN A 90 -3.17 5.77 5.31
C GLN A 90 -4.60 6.29 5.46
N LEU A 91 -5.47 6.06 4.47
CA LEU A 91 -6.87 6.47 4.53
C LEU A 91 -7.67 5.64 5.54
N PHE A 92 -7.31 4.37 5.72
CA PHE A 92 -7.95 3.47 6.69
C PHE A 92 -7.42 3.69 8.11
N HIS A 93 -6.13 4.00 8.26
CA HIS A 93 -5.42 4.27 9.51
C HIS A 93 -4.82 5.68 9.49
N PRO A 94 -5.61 6.74 9.70
CA PRO A 94 -5.14 8.12 9.63
C PRO A 94 -4.11 8.47 10.72
N GLU A 95 -4.00 7.66 11.77
CA GLU A 95 -3.02 7.79 12.86
C GLU A 95 -1.61 7.33 12.47
N ILE A 96 -1.45 6.49 11.42
CA ILE A 96 -0.15 6.00 10.98
C ILE A 96 0.56 7.08 10.17
N THR A 97 1.81 7.38 10.51
CA THR A 97 2.68 8.22 9.69
C THR A 97 3.26 7.42 8.53
N VAL A 98 2.80 7.70 7.31
CA VAL A 98 3.20 6.98 6.11
C VAL A 98 4.25 7.75 5.33
N THR A 99 5.26 7.04 4.82
CA THR A 99 6.22 7.51 3.82
C THR A 99 6.04 6.68 2.55
N LEU A 100 5.73 7.34 1.44
CA LEU A 100 5.61 6.71 0.13
C LEU A 100 6.95 6.86 -0.61
N ALA A 101 7.67 5.76 -0.83
CA ALA A 101 8.93 5.79 -1.57
C ALA A 101 8.71 5.38 -3.03
N GLU A 102 8.95 6.33 -3.95
CA GLU A 102 8.76 6.14 -5.39
C GLU A 102 9.84 6.90 -6.17
N SER A 103 10.69 6.16 -6.86
CA SER A 103 11.86 6.74 -7.56
C SER A 103 11.52 7.38 -8.92
N GLN A 104 10.39 7.01 -9.52
CA GLN A 104 9.97 7.57 -10.81
C GLN A 104 9.28 8.92 -10.61
N ASN A 105 9.90 10.00 -11.11
CA ASN A 105 9.41 11.37 -10.92
C ASN A 105 7.94 11.57 -11.32
N LYS A 106 7.47 10.93 -12.40
CA LYS A 106 6.08 11.06 -12.85
C LYS A 106 5.10 10.47 -11.83
N LYS A 107 5.42 9.28 -11.26
CA LYS A 107 4.63 8.64 -10.22
C LYS A 107 4.68 9.43 -8.91
N ALA A 108 5.86 9.90 -8.51
CA ALA A 108 6.02 10.75 -7.33
C ALA A 108 5.22 12.08 -7.45
N THR A 109 5.14 12.66 -8.66
CA THR A 109 4.32 13.85 -8.91
C THR A 109 2.83 13.53 -8.77
N PHE A 110 2.37 12.41 -9.30
CA PHE A 110 1.01 11.93 -9.11
C PHE A 110 0.68 11.76 -7.62
N LEU A 111 1.56 11.09 -6.85
CA LEU A 111 1.35 10.91 -5.41
C LEU A 111 1.17 12.26 -4.69
N ARG A 112 2.02 13.24 -4.98
CA ARG A 112 1.89 14.59 -4.38
C ARG A 112 0.56 15.27 -4.74
N GLU A 113 0.06 15.07 -5.97
CA GLU A 113 -1.25 15.60 -6.36
C GLU A 113 -2.39 14.94 -5.59
N VAL A 114 -2.36 13.61 -5.44
CA VAL A 114 -3.35 12.88 -4.62
C VAL A 114 -3.33 13.38 -3.18
N LEU A 115 -2.14 13.45 -2.57
CA LEU A 115 -1.98 13.92 -1.18
C LEU A 115 -2.53 15.32 -0.99
N ARG A 116 -2.21 16.24 -1.89
CA ARG A 116 -2.72 17.63 -1.86
C ARG A 116 -4.24 17.67 -1.98
N THR A 117 -4.81 16.87 -2.89
CA THR A 117 -6.25 16.85 -3.13
C THR A 117 -7.02 16.24 -1.96
N LEU A 118 -6.47 15.22 -1.32
CA LEU A 118 -7.07 14.57 -0.15
C LEU A 118 -6.71 15.25 1.18
N GLY A 119 -5.89 16.31 1.16
CA GLY A 119 -5.48 17.02 2.37
C GLY A 119 -4.56 16.21 3.31
N LEU A 120 -3.82 15.23 2.78
CA LEU A 120 -2.95 14.36 3.55
C LEU A 120 -1.54 14.96 3.72
N LYS A 121 -0.94 14.77 4.92
CA LYS A 121 0.43 15.21 5.25
C LYS A 121 1.45 14.08 5.09
N THR A 122 1.19 13.14 4.21
CA THR A 122 2.07 11.98 3.94
C THR A 122 3.30 12.43 3.17
N GLU A 123 4.45 11.90 3.52
CA GLU A 123 5.71 12.18 2.82
C GLU A 123 5.82 11.37 1.53
N VAL A 124 6.32 12.00 0.47
CA VAL A 124 6.76 11.31 -0.75
C VAL A 124 8.27 11.39 -0.87
N TRP A 125 8.95 10.27 -0.63
CA TRP A 125 10.37 10.11 -0.88
C TRP A 125 10.60 9.81 -2.36
N SER A 126 10.96 10.84 -3.14
CA SER A 126 11.10 10.74 -4.60
C SER A 126 12.50 10.29 -5.05
N ALA A 127 13.02 9.24 -4.40
CA ALA A 127 14.29 8.61 -4.71
C ALA A 127 14.21 7.11 -4.38
N ARG A 128 15.29 6.38 -4.65
CA ARG A 128 15.37 4.96 -4.26
C ARG A 128 15.36 4.84 -2.73
N VAL A 129 14.73 3.78 -2.20
CA VAL A 129 14.62 3.52 -0.75
C VAL A 129 16.01 3.38 -0.11
N GLU A 130 16.97 2.86 -0.83
CA GLU A 130 18.35 2.67 -0.36
C GLU A 130 19.03 4.01 -0.01
N THR A 131 18.54 5.13 -0.57
CA THR A 131 19.05 6.47 -0.28
C THR A 131 18.45 7.11 0.98
N LEU A 132 17.44 6.49 1.60
CA LEU A 132 16.98 6.91 2.92
C LEU A 132 18.10 6.78 3.93
N PRO A 133 18.24 7.72 4.90
CA PRO A 133 19.20 7.57 5.99
C PRO A 133 19.10 6.21 6.66
N ALA A 134 20.23 5.56 6.94
CA ALA A 134 20.24 4.20 7.53
C ALA A 134 19.55 4.13 8.90
N THR A 135 19.51 5.24 9.62
CA THR A 135 18.84 5.39 10.92
C THR A 135 17.32 5.51 10.81
N ARG A 136 16.79 5.67 9.58
CA ARG A 136 15.36 5.82 9.37
C ARG A 136 14.72 4.44 9.20
N LEU A 137 14.15 3.93 10.28
CA LEU A 137 13.47 2.65 10.37
C LEU A 137 11.97 2.84 10.58
N PHE A 138 11.18 1.84 10.16
CA PHE A 138 9.72 1.87 10.22
C PHE A 138 9.19 0.62 10.91
N GLN A 139 8.10 0.76 11.64
CA GLN A 139 7.45 -0.38 12.30
C GLN A 139 6.76 -1.30 11.28
N THR A 140 6.29 -0.75 10.18
CA THR A 140 5.74 -1.51 9.07
C THR A 140 6.44 -1.10 7.77
N VAL A 141 6.84 -2.09 6.98
CA VAL A 141 7.25 -1.89 5.58
C VAL A 141 6.30 -2.67 4.69
N THR A 142 5.70 -1.99 3.71
CA THR A 142 4.80 -2.61 2.73
C THR A 142 5.47 -2.73 1.38
N MET A 143 5.14 -3.78 0.63
CA MET A 143 5.58 -4.01 -0.74
C MET A 143 4.44 -4.57 -1.59
N ARG A 144 4.40 -4.18 -2.86
CA ARG A 144 3.48 -4.73 -3.85
C ARG A 144 4.09 -4.68 -5.25
N ALA A 145 3.92 -5.78 -6.03
CA ALA A 145 4.30 -5.85 -7.45
C ALA A 145 5.73 -5.35 -7.72
N VAL A 146 6.68 -5.82 -6.91
CA VAL A 146 8.11 -5.49 -7.10
C VAL A 146 8.71 -6.49 -8.08
N ASP A 147 9.33 -5.99 -9.16
CA ASP A 147 9.83 -6.81 -10.27
C ASP A 147 10.98 -7.73 -9.85
N ASP A 148 11.88 -7.27 -8.97
CA ASP A 148 13.02 -8.04 -8.48
C ASP A 148 12.98 -8.19 -6.96
N MET A 149 12.29 -9.24 -6.50
CA MET A 149 12.17 -9.56 -5.08
C MET A 149 13.50 -9.91 -4.42
N ALA A 150 14.46 -10.47 -5.18
CA ALA A 150 15.77 -10.84 -4.63
C ALA A 150 16.58 -9.61 -4.18
N VAL A 151 16.42 -8.50 -4.90
CA VAL A 151 17.05 -7.21 -4.56
C VAL A 151 16.20 -6.41 -3.58
N ALA A 152 14.88 -6.37 -3.79
CA ALA A 152 13.99 -5.51 -3.01
C ALA A 152 13.77 -6.01 -1.58
N LEU A 153 13.70 -7.34 -1.37
CA LEU A 153 13.44 -7.91 -0.05
C LEU A 153 14.51 -7.56 0.99
N PRO A 154 15.82 -7.71 0.73
CA PRO A 154 16.86 -7.25 1.64
C PRO A 154 16.81 -5.74 1.91
N ALA A 155 16.57 -4.93 0.88
CA ALA A 155 16.48 -3.48 1.02
C ALA A 155 15.27 -3.05 1.87
N ALA A 156 14.12 -3.71 1.71
CA ALA A 156 12.93 -3.49 2.52
C ALA A 156 13.15 -3.92 3.97
N THR A 157 13.71 -5.12 4.18
CA THR A 157 14.01 -5.67 5.51
C THR A 157 14.96 -4.77 6.29
N ALA A 158 15.97 -4.18 5.63
CA ALA A 158 16.90 -3.23 6.26
C ALA A 158 16.22 -1.93 6.75
N ARG A 159 14.97 -1.68 6.41
CA ARG A 159 14.17 -0.52 6.86
C ARG A 159 13.19 -0.85 7.97
N ILE A 160 13.15 -2.09 8.43
CA ILE A 160 12.24 -2.52 9.48
C ILE A 160 12.87 -2.23 10.85
N ALA A 161 12.13 -1.53 11.70
CA ALA A 161 12.52 -1.33 13.09
C ALA A 161 12.52 -2.65 13.87
N PRO A 162 13.31 -2.77 14.94
CA PRO A 162 13.24 -3.92 15.85
C PRO A 162 11.79 -4.17 16.33
N GLY A 163 11.30 -5.40 16.21
CA GLY A 163 9.91 -5.73 16.52
C GLY A 163 8.89 -5.35 15.43
N GLY A 164 9.35 -4.79 14.31
CA GLY A 164 8.49 -4.40 13.19
C GLY A 164 8.08 -5.56 12.29
N GLN A 165 7.36 -5.24 11.22
CA GLN A 165 6.80 -6.20 10.28
C GLN A 165 7.01 -5.83 8.83
N LEU A 166 7.09 -6.86 7.99
CA LEU A 166 7.03 -6.76 6.53
C LEU A 166 5.67 -7.28 6.06
N VAL A 167 5.04 -6.54 5.15
CA VAL A 167 3.72 -6.83 4.60
C VAL A 167 3.80 -6.80 3.09
N ILE A 168 3.55 -7.94 2.45
CA ILE A 168 3.70 -8.07 0.99
C ILE A 168 2.38 -8.52 0.36
N LEU A 169 1.87 -7.73 -0.58
CA LEU A 169 0.80 -8.14 -1.48
C LEU A 169 1.43 -8.83 -2.70
N THR A 170 1.26 -10.15 -2.81
CA THR A 170 1.96 -10.97 -3.79
C THR A 170 1.11 -12.18 -4.21
N THR A 171 1.72 -13.15 -4.88
CA THR A 171 1.10 -14.45 -5.22
C THR A 171 1.80 -15.58 -4.47
N ILE A 172 1.11 -16.71 -4.30
CA ILE A 172 1.61 -17.88 -3.55
C ILE A 172 3.05 -18.26 -3.94
N PRO A 173 3.40 -18.39 -5.25
CA PRO A 173 4.77 -18.79 -5.63
C PRO A 173 5.85 -17.76 -5.29
N HIS A 174 5.47 -16.50 -5.07
CA HIS A 174 6.41 -15.39 -4.81
C HIS A 174 6.42 -14.93 -3.35
N ALA A 175 5.59 -15.55 -2.50
CA ALA A 175 5.59 -15.24 -1.08
C ALA A 175 6.87 -15.78 -0.41
N PRO A 176 7.51 -15.02 0.49
CA PRO A 176 8.64 -15.53 1.27
C PRO A 176 8.22 -16.76 2.07
N THR A 177 9.05 -17.80 2.07
CA THR A 177 8.75 -19.07 2.78
C THR A 177 8.62 -18.92 4.30
N THR A 178 9.20 -17.86 4.85
CA THR A 178 9.13 -17.51 6.29
C THR A 178 7.93 -16.67 6.66
N ALA A 179 7.15 -16.20 5.67
CA ALA A 179 5.97 -15.36 5.91
C ALA A 179 4.73 -16.19 6.19
N HIS A 180 3.90 -15.72 7.11
CA HIS A 180 2.52 -16.19 7.25
C HIS A 180 1.69 -15.64 6.09
N THR A 181 0.97 -16.49 5.36
CA THR A 181 0.18 -16.07 4.21
C THR A 181 -1.31 -16.17 4.47
N ILE A 182 -2.04 -15.14 4.06
CA ILE A 182 -3.51 -15.08 4.12
C ILE A 182 -4.03 -14.92 2.68
N PRO A 183 -4.92 -15.80 2.20
CA PRO A 183 -5.51 -15.65 0.88
C PRO A 183 -6.27 -14.33 0.76
N LEU A 184 -6.09 -13.63 -0.36
CA LEU A 184 -6.86 -12.41 -0.64
C LEU A 184 -8.29 -12.78 -1.11
N PRO A 185 -9.31 -12.02 -0.72
CA PRO A 185 -10.66 -12.21 -1.22
C PRO A 185 -10.71 -12.17 -2.76
N ASN A 186 -11.57 -12.99 -3.33
CA ASN A 186 -11.82 -13.08 -4.79
C ASN A 186 -10.57 -13.42 -5.62
N SER A 187 -9.56 -14.06 -5.03
CA SER A 187 -8.35 -14.52 -5.73
C SER A 187 -8.01 -15.95 -5.37
N GLN A 188 -7.57 -16.72 -6.37
CA GLN A 188 -7.08 -18.08 -6.16
C GLN A 188 -5.58 -18.16 -5.90
N THR A 189 -4.84 -17.12 -6.24
CA THR A 189 -3.37 -17.12 -6.19
C THR A 189 -2.78 -15.96 -5.41
N ALA A 190 -3.50 -14.86 -5.27
CA ALA A 190 -3.00 -13.70 -4.56
C ALA A 190 -3.13 -13.88 -3.04
N VAL A 191 -2.08 -13.46 -2.33
CA VAL A 191 -1.97 -13.57 -0.88
C VAL A 191 -1.41 -12.29 -0.27
N LEU A 192 -1.80 -12.05 0.97
CA LEU A 192 -1.13 -11.16 1.89
C LEU A 192 -0.09 -11.98 2.66
N ALA A 193 1.18 -11.66 2.51
CA ALA A 193 2.28 -12.29 3.23
C ALA A 193 2.76 -11.38 4.36
N LEU A 194 2.78 -11.88 5.58
CA LEU A 194 3.13 -11.17 6.81
C LEU A 194 4.36 -11.80 7.45
N GLN A 195 5.36 -11.01 7.77
CA GLN A 195 6.55 -11.46 8.48
C GLN A 195 6.90 -10.47 9.60
N THR A 196 6.98 -10.95 10.84
CA THR A 196 7.38 -10.16 12.01
C THR A 196 8.86 -10.40 12.32
N PHE A 197 9.58 -9.32 12.66
CA PHE A 197 10.99 -9.34 13.00
C PHE A 197 11.15 -9.16 14.52
N HIS A 198 11.37 -10.26 15.23
CA HIS A 198 11.57 -10.23 16.68
C HIS A 198 12.91 -9.57 17.03
N VAL A 199 12.94 -8.87 18.17
CA VAL A 199 14.19 -8.40 18.76
C VAL A 199 14.87 -9.65 19.34
N GLU A 200 16.00 -10.06 18.77
CA GLU A 200 16.87 -11.01 19.46
C GLU A 200 17.46 -10.27 20.67
N HIS A 201 17.03 -10.62 21.87
CA HIS A 201 17.76 -10.22 23.07
C HIS A 201 19.05 -11.02 23.10
N PRO A 202 20.24 -10.38 23.02
CA PRO A 202 21.49 -11.10 23.25
C PRO A 202 21.44 -11.65 24.69
N SER A 203 21.65 -12.94 24.80
CA SER A 203 21.74 -13.70 26.08
C SER A 203 22.98 -13.29 26.84
#